data_537f59bfce212896d29d98359aefa7a3
#
_entry.id   537f59bfce212896d29d98359aefa7a3
#
_cell.length_a   1.000
_cell.length_b   1.000
_cell.length_c   1.000
_cell.angle_alpha   90.00
_cell.angle_beta   90.00
_cell.angle_gamma   90.00
#
_symmetry.space_group_name_H-M   'P 1'
#
loop_
_entity.id
_entity.type
_entity.pdbx_description
1 polymer ?
#
loop_
_entity_poly.entity_id
_entity_poly.type
_entity_poly.pdbx_seq_one_letter_code
_entity_poly.pdbx_strand_id
1 'polypeptide(L)'
;MGILKFFSGRDPEEYEQKGDYLFETTKYGLAKIEYETALNKLERKSPNNTDLKNRLQEKIHRSKEALALQHKQTGKELMRAEMFDDAKEIIRLGLELTEDPELTVDLEEQLQEIHNHFAGEEINNSPDFDVHMENTEKASYQAPEDEYFTALCGPLPEEMRKAYHSYGNTFKAGYVALNQGDFELAAVKLSHAIEENSSPHSFIPLELATAYLNLQKYDQAHALLKGFIKEHPDSIQGYHLLCEIFWETKEFDQAHKLLLSCPEESLDSLPIQLLRGETLFQAKRYQEAESLCLDYLESSGWDETIARLLAKTYEALFEKEKARDVYGEIMGQCRGCGVRIDTFIKQRYADLCFESGKYSTDILELYLSLVQEDPDNKAHYYNKISKIHSAQGNEQEARRYQLFAHKLKDNGQKHKDGTH
;
A
#
# COMPACT_ATOMS: atom_id res chain seq x y z
N MET A 1 -10.42 8.25 2.63
CA MET A 1 -9.44 8.23 3.73
C MET A 1 -8.22 7.33 3.44
N GLY A 2 -7.90 7.02 2.19
CA GLY A 2 -6.83 6.08 1.80
C GLY A 2 -5.49 6.70 1.41
N ILE A 3 -5.45 7.93 1.00
CA ILE A 3 -4.30 8.53 0.31
C ILE A 3 -3.15 8.92 1.26
N LEU A 4 -3.40 9.20 2.52
CA LEU A 4 -2.42 9.79 3.44
C LEU A 4 -1.61 8.79 4.29
N LYS A 5 -1.91 7.49 4.24
CA LYS A 5 -1.11 6.46 4.93
C LYS A 5 0.21 6.09 4.21
N PHE A 6 0.40 6.55 2.97
CA PHE A 6 1.59 6.23 2.17
C PHE A 6 2.84 7.06 2.51
N PHE A 7 2.69 8.16 3.25
CA PHE A 7 3.77 9.14 3.43
C PHE A 7 4.71 8.92 4.62
N SER A 8 4.46 7.97 5.50
CA SER A 8 5.42 7.68 6.57
C SER A 8 6.49 6.73 6.06
N GLY A 9 7.73 7.14 6.11
CA GLY A 9 8.88 6.24 5.88
C GLY A 9 8.92 5.16 6.95
N ARG A 10 8.03 4.16 6.83
CA ARG A 10 7.88 3.02 7.75
C ARG A 10 9.19 2.26 7.88
N ASP A 11 9.42 1.69 9.05
CA ASP A 11 10.52 0.75 9.25
C ASP A 11 10.20 -0.61 8.59
N PRO A 12 11.22 -1.42 8.25
CA PRO A 12 11.01 -2.71 7.59
C PRO A 12 10.00 -3.60 8.32
N GLU A 13 9.98 -3.57 9.64
CA GLU A 13 9.07 -4.33 10.48
C GLU A 13 7.60 -3.90 10.34
N GLU A 14 7.32 -2.63 10.09
CA GLU A 14 5.96 -2.15 9.84
C GLU A 14 5.41 -2.64 8.51
N TYR A 15 6.28 -2.71 7.48
CA TYR A 15 5.90 -3.33 6.20
C TYR A 15 5.69 -4.83 6.35
N GLU A 16 6.51 -5.50 7.16
CA GLU A 16 6.33 -6.91 7.48
C GLU A 16 4.97 -7.17 8.12
N GLN A 17 4.59 -6.40 9.14
CA GLN A 17 3.29 -6.55 9.82
C GLN A 17 2.11 -6.30 8.87
N LYS A 18 2.24 -5.30 7.99
CA LYS A 18 1.21 -5.05 6.97
C LYS A 18 1.11 -6.21 5.99
N GLY A 19 2.25 -6.77 5.59
CA GLY A 19 2.31 -7.98 4.76
C GLY A 19 1.63 -9.16 5.45
N ASP A 20 1.85 -9.37 6.75
CA ASP A 20 1.21 -10.44 7.53
C ASP A 20 -0.33 -10.30 7.52
N TYR A 21 -0.84 -9.09 7.78
CA TYR A 21 -2.28 -8.82 7.70
C TYR A 21 -2.87 -9.09 6.30
N LEU A 22 -2.15 -8.68 5.25
CA LEU A 22 -2.59 -8.90 3.87
C LEU A 22 -2.58 -10.38 3.51
N PHE A 23 -1.58 -11.12 3.97
CA PHE A 23 -1.48 -12.57 3.77
C PHE A 23 -2.64 -13.31 4.46
N GLU A 24 -2.96 -12.97 5.70
CA GLU A 24 -4.09 -13.52 6.45
C GLU A 24 -5.45 -13.22 5.80
N THR A 25 -5.55 -12.08 5.10
CA THR A 25 -6.75 -11.68 4.33
C THR A 25 -6.73 -12.16 2.88
N THR A 26 -5.89 -13.16 2.55
CA THR A 26 -5.77 -13.79 1.21
C THR A 26 -5.36 -12.85 0.07
N LYS A 27 -4.82 -11.69 0.39
CA LYS A 27 -4.30 -10.71 -0.59
C LYS A 27 -2.81 -10.96 -0.84
N TYR A 28 -2.49 -12.13 -1.38
CA TYR A 28 -1.12 -12.65 -1.46
C TYR A 28 -0.19 -11.78 -2.31
N GLY A 29 -0.68 -11.20 -3.41
CA GLY A 29 0.08 -10.27 -4.24
C GLY A 29 0.49 -9.01 -3.48
N LEU A 30 -0.45 -8.39 -2.74
CA LEU A 30 -0.15 -7.23 -1.88
C LEU A 30 0.78 -7.60 -0.72
N ALA A 31 0.61 -8.78 -0.10
CA ALA A 31 1.48 -9.26 0.96
C ALA A 31 2.92 -9.40 0.48
N LYS A 32 3.13 -10.04 -0.69
CA LYS A 32 4.43 -10.18 -1.36
C LYS A 32 5.15 -8.82 -1.47
N ILE A 33 4.46 -7.81 -1.96
CA ILE A 33 5.04 -6.48 -2.18
C ILE A 33 5.41 -5.77 -0.88
N GLU A 34 4.57 -5.87 0.15
CA GLU A 34 4.91 -5.29 1.44
C GLU A 34 6.17 -5.95 2.01
N TYR A 35 6.33 -7.27 1.87
CA TYR A 35 7.54 -7.98 2.30
C TYR A 35 8.76 -7.63 1.44
N GLU A 36 8.62 -7.50 0.12
CA GLU A 36 9.70 -7.07 -0.78
C GLU A 36 10.11 -5.63 -0.46
N THR A 37 9.15 -4.75 -0.17
CA THR A 37 9.41 -3.38 0.27
C THR A 37 10.16 -3.35 1.60
N ALA A 38 9.76 -4.19 2.56
CA ALA A 38 10.46 -4.36 3.83
C ALA A 38 11.91 -4.82 3.62
N LEU A 39 12.11 -5.81 2.74
CA LEU A 39 13.43 -6.36 2.42
C LEU A 39 14.35 -5.30 1.77
N ASN A 40 13.84 -4.59 0.78
CA ASN A 40 14.58 -3.51 0.10
C ASN A 40 14.97 -2.38 1.06
N LYS A 41 14.09 -2.00 1.98
CA LYS A 41 14.39 -1.01 3.02
C LYS A 41 15.41 -1.53 4.04
N LEU A 42 15.31 -2.80 4.43
CA LEU A 42 16.25 -3.44 5.33
C LEU A 42 17.67 -3.44 4.75
N GLU A 43 17.83 -3.81 3.48
CA GLU A 43 19.11 -3.83 2.79
C GLU A 43 19.76 -2.45 2.71
N ARG A 44 18.95 -1.38 2.61
CA ARG A 44 19.43 0.01 2.60
C ARG A 44 19.79 0.55 3.99
N LYS A 45 19.02 0.16 5.05
CA LYS A 45 19.17 0.72 6.41
C LYS A 45 20.03 -0.13 7.34
N SER A 46 19.95 -1.46 7.24
CA SER A 46 20.58 -2.39 8.19
C SER A 46 20.98 -3.71 7.50
N PRO A 47 21.96 -3.70 6.57
CA PRO A 47 22.31 -4.87 5.75
C PRO A 47 22.80 -6.10 6.57
N ASN A 48 23.16 -5.89 7.84
CA ASN A 48 23.68 -6.95 8.72
C ASN A 48 22.60 -7.67 9.55
N ASN A 49 21.33 -7.29 9.44
CA ASN A 49 20.24 -7.99 10.13
C ASN A 49 19.79 -9.21 9.33
N THR A 50 20.56 -10.29 9.45
CA THR A 50 20.35 -11.57 8.72
C THR A 50 19.04 -12.26 9.13
N ASP A 51 18.63 -12.14 10.40
CA ASP A 51 17.43 -12.82 10.90
C ASP A 51 16.16 -12.23 10.28
N LEU A 52 16.02 -10.91 10.24
CA LEU A 52 14.90 -10.26 9.60
C LEU A 52 14.92 -10.48 8.08
N LYS A 53 16.12 -10.47 7.47
CA LYS A 53 16.27 -10.75 6.04
C LYS A 53 15.74 -12.14 5.68
N ASN A 54 16.18 -13.18 6.39
CA ASN A 54 15.77 -14.55 6.14
C ASN A 54 14.24 -14.72 6.34
N ARG A 55 13.69 -14.11 7.40
CA ARG A 55 12.25 -14.16 7.68
C ARG A 55 11.43 -13.48 6.58
N LEU A 56 11.86 -12.35 6.07
CA LEU A 56 11.19 -11.66 4.96
C LEU A 56 11.28 -12.46 3.66
N GLN A 57 12.43 -13.07 3.36
CA GLN A 57 12.59 -13.94 2.20
C GLN A 57 11.65 -15.14 2.25
N GLU A 58 11.53 -15.78 3.42
CA GLU A 58 10.58 -16.87 3.63
C GLU A 58 9.12 -16.42 3.41
N LYS A 59 8.74 -15.26 3.94
CA LYS A 59 7.40 -14.70 3.77
C LYS A 59 7.10 -14.33 2.31
N ILE A 60 8.08 -13.80 1.58
CA ILE A 60 7.98 -13.54 0.14
C ILE A 60 7.74 -14.86 -0.60
N HIS A 61 8.54 -15.88 -0.31
CA HIS A 61 8.39 -17.21 -0.93
C HIS A 61 7.00 -17.79 -0.67
N ARG A 62 6.53 -17.80 0.59
CA ARG A 62 5.18 -18.25 0.94
C ARG A 62 4.07 -17.46 0.22
N SER A 63 4.26 -16.16 0.03
CA SER A 63 3.28 -15.34 -0.68
C SER A 63 3.25 -15.66 -2.18
N LYS A 64 4.40 -15.93 -2.78
CA LYS A 64 4.51 -16.37 -4.18
C LYS A 64 3.80 -17.70 -4.39
N GLU A 65 4.05 -18.69 -3.53
CA GLU A 65 3.42 -20.00 -3.62
C GLU A 65 1.89 -19.93 -3.43
N ALA A 66 1.42 -19.12 -2.47
CA ALA A 66 0.00 -18.93 -2.24
C ALA A 66 -0.67 -18.23 -3.44
N LEU A 67 0.00 -17.25 -4.07
CA LEU A 67 -0.49 -16.58 -5.27
C LEU A 67 -0.50 -17.51 -6.48
N ALA A 68 0.54 -18.34 -6.67
CA ALA A 68 0.59 -19.35 -7.70
C ALA A 68 -0.54 -20.38 -7.58
N LEU A 69 -0.86 -20.79 -6.35
CA LEU A 69 -2.00 -21.68 -6.07
C LEU A 69 -3.33 -21.00 -6.40
N GLN A 70 -3.46 -19.71 -6.13
CA GLN A 70 -4.63 -18.91 -6.51
C GLN A 70 -4.76 -18.82 -8.03
N HIS A 71 -3.66 -18.59 -8.76
CA HIS A 71 -3.65 -18.61 -10.23
C HIS A 71 -4.04 -19.96 -10.81
N LYS A 72 -3.55 -21.07 -10.23
CA LYS A 72 -3.98 -22.42 -10.58
C LYS A 72 -5.50 -22.58 -10.49
N GLN A 73 -6.09 -22.11 -9.39
CA GLN A 73 -7.52 -22.19 -9.17
C GLN A 73 -8.30 -21.33 -10.18
N THR A 74 -7.87 -20.09 -10.38
CA THR A 74 -8.46 -19.16 -11.35
C THR A 74 -8.32 -19.71 -12.78
N GLY A 75 -7.17 -20.28 -13.13
CA GLY A 75 -6.96 -20.94 -14.41
C GLY A 75 -7.98 -22.07 -14.66
N LYS A 76 -8.24 -22.92 -13.65
CA LYS A 76 -9.29 -23.96 -13.74
C LYS A 76 -10.69 -23.39 -13.95
N GLU A 77 -11.01 -22.31 -13.29
CA GLU A 77 -12.31 -21.64 -13.42
C GLU A 77 -12.49 -21.04 -14.81
N LEU A 78 -11.46 -20.38 -15.34
CA LEU A 78 -11.44 -19.85 -16.69
C LEU A 78 -11.54 -20.94 -17.76
N MET A 79 -10.85 -22.08 -17.58
CA MET A 79 -10.97 -23.24 -18.48
C MET A 79 -12.40 -23.77 -18.49
N ARG A 80 -13.07 -23.85 -17.33
CA ARG A 80 -14.49 -24.26 -17.25
C ARG A 80 -15.45 -23.27 -17.92
N ALA A 81 -15.05 -21.99 -17.94
CA ALA A 81 -15.81 -20.94 -18.62
C ALA A 81 -15.46 -20.83 -20.12
N GLU A 82 -14.63 -21.76 -20.65
CA GLU A 82 -14.15 -21.77 -22.04
C GLU A 82 -13.32 -20.52 -22.43
N MET A 83 -12.78 -19.82 -21.44
CA MET A 83 -11.90 -18.65 -21.60
C MET A 83 -10.43 -19.10 -21.64
N PHE A 84 -10.07 -19.88 -22.65
CA PHE A 84 -8.78 -20.59 -22.70
C PHE A 84 -7.57 -19.67 -22.83
N ASP A 85 -7.68 -18.53 -23.53
CA ASP A 85 -6.58 -17.58 -23.67
C ASP A 85 -6.27 -16.92 -22.33
N ASP A 86 -7.29 -16.49 -21.59
CA ASP A 86 -7.15 -15.94 -20.25
C ASP A 86 -6.61 -16.99 -19.26
N ALA A 87 -7.12 -18.22 -19.33
CA ALA A 87 -6.65 -19.35 -18.52
C ALA A 87 -5.15 -19.59 -18.74
N LYS A 88 -4.71 -19.62 -20.00
CA LYS A 88 -3.31 -19.83 -20.39
C LYS A 88 -2.40 -18.75 -19.81
N GLU A 89 -2.85 -17.50 -19.81
CA GLU A 89 -2.08 -16.37 -19.31
C GLU A 89 -1.92 -16.46 -17.77
N ILE A 90 -3.01 -16.71 -17.06
CA ILE A 90 -3.01 -16.85 -15.59
C ILE A 90 -2.15 -18.06 -15.15
N ILE A 91 -2.27 -19.19 -15.82
CA ILE A 91 -1.49 -20.39 -15.48
C ILE A 91 0.00 -20.12 -15.70
N ARG A 92 0.39 -19.38 -16.75
CA ARG A 92 1.79 -18.98 -16.96
C ARG A 92 2.32 -18.09 -15.84
N LEU A 93 1.53 -17.13 -15.39
CA LEU A 93 1.91 -16.31 -14.23
C LEU A 93 2.08 -17.15 -12.97
N GLY A 94 1.25 -18.17 -12.77
CA GLY A 94 1.44 -19.15 -11.69
C GLY A 94 2.78 -19.88 -11.78
N LEU A 95 3.17 -20.31 -12.98
CA LEU A 95 4.45 -20.98 -13.21
C LEU A 95 5.67 -20.08 -12.95
N GLU A 96 5.57 -18.79 -13.23
CA GLU A 96 6.64 -17.82 -12.97
C GLU A 96 6.84 -17.55 -11.46
N LEU A 97 5.81 -17.79 -10.65
CA LEU A 97 5.82 -17.49 -9.23
C LEU A 97 6.29 -18.69 -8.38
N THR A 98 5.93 -19.91 -8.78
CA THR A 98 6.15 -21.09 -7.95
C THR A 98 7.53 -21.70 -8.13
N GLU A 99 8.10 -22.17 -7.02
CA GLU A 99 9.28 -23.03 -6.96
C GLU A 99 8.89 -24.47 -6.51
N ASP A 100 7.61 -24.72 -6.19
CA ASP A 100 7.09 -26.01 -5.78
C ASP A 100 6.95 -26.94 -7.01
N PRO A 101 7.68 -28.09 -7.02
CA PRO A 101 7.65 -29.03 -8.14
C PRO A 101 6.26 -29.65 -8.39
N GLU A 102 5.47 -29.90 -7.33
CA GLU A 102 4.12 -30.48 -7.46
C GLU A 102 3.17 -29.47 -8.09
N LEU A 103 3.22 -28.22 -7.64
CA LEU A 103 2.40 -27.14 -8.21
C LEU A 103 2.82 -26.82 -9.64
N THR A 104 4.12 -26.89 -9.96
CA THR A 104 4.64 -26.72 -11.33
C THR A 104 4.04 -27.75 -12.27
N VAL A 105 4.08 -29.05 -11.91
CA VAL A 105 3.49 -30.12 -12.70
C VAL A 105 1.99 -29.90 -12.92
N ASP A 106 1.26 -29.58 -11.88
CA ASP A 106 -0.18 -29.31 -11.96
C ASP A 106 -0.53 -28.16 -12.93
N LEU A 107 0.27 -27.07 -12.92
CA LEU A 107 0.08 -25.92 -13.81
C LEU A 107 0.46 -26.27 -15.26
N GLU A 108 1.52 -27.05 -15.46
CA GLU A 108 1.91 -27.55 -16.80
C GLU A 108 0.86 -28.48 -17.38
N GLU A 109 0.26 -29.36 -16.57
CA GLU A 109 -0.86 -30.22 -16.98
C GLU A 109 -2.05 -29.39 -17.47
N GLN A 110 -2.42 -28.31 -16.78
CA GLN A 110 -3.49 -27.42 -17.21
C GLN A 110 -3.16 -26.73 -18.55
N LEU A 111 -1.91 -26.29 -18.75
CA LEU A 111 -1.49 -25.73 -20.05
C LEU A 111 -1.59 -26.77 -21.16
N GLN A 112 -1.24 -28.02 -20.87
CA GLN A 112 -1.35 -29.12 -21.83
C GLN A 112 -2.81 -29.46 -22.16
N GLU A 113 -3.72 -29.38 -21.18
CA GLU A 113 -5.17 -29.54 -21.42
C GLU A 113 -5.69 -28.46 -22.39
N ILE A 114 -5.30 -27.20 -22.17
CA ILE A 114 -5.66 -26.08 -23.06
C ILE A 114 -5.09 -26.35 -24.48
N HIS A 115 -3.83 -26.76 -24.58
CA HIS A 115 -3.21 -27.05 -25.88
C HIS A 115 -3.92 -28.18 -26.61
N ASN A 116 -4.29 -29.24 -25.91
CA ASN A 116 -5.01 -30.37 -26.50
C ASN A 116 -6.41 -30.01 -26.96
N HIS A 117 -7.08 -29.07 -26.26
CA HIS A 117 -8.38 -28.56 -26.67
C HIS A 117 -8.29 -27.89 -28.05
N PHE A 118 -7.33 -27.00 -28.29
CA PHE A 118 -7.14 -26.35 -29.56
C PHE A 118 -6.64 -27.31 -30.66
N ALA A 119 -5.79 -28.29 -30.35
CA ALA A 119 -5.34 -29.29 -31.30
C ALA A 119 -6.46 -30.24 -31.75
N GLY A 120 -7.48 -30.44 -30.92
CA GLY A 120 -8.69 -31.21 -31.26
C GLY A 120 -9.64 -30.47 -32.19
N GLU A 121 -9.66 -29.14 -32.16
CA GLU A 121 -10.51 -28.33 -33.07
C GLU A 121 -9.97 -28.24 -34.50
N GLU A 122 -8.65 -28.32 -34.70
CA GLU A 122 -8.03 -28.33 -36.06
C GLU A 122 -8.37 -29.60 -36.86
N ILE A 123 -8.77 -30.69 -36.20
CA ILE A 123 -9.09 -31.97 -36.88
C ILE A 123 -10.55 -32.04 -37.35
N ASN A 124 -11.44 -31.18 -36.87
CA ASN A 124 -12.88 -31.23 -37.13
C ASN A 124 -13.43 -30.15 -38.08
N ASN A 125 -12.61 -29.33 -38.70
CA ASN A 125 -13.08 -28.35 -39.67
C ASN A 125 -13.06 -28.92 -41.10
N SER A 126 -14.10 -29.70 -41.48
CA SER A 126 -14.59 -29.84 -42.84
C SER A 126 -15.93 -29.12 -42.93
N PRO A 127 -16.19 -28.38 -44.03
CA PRO A 127 -17.34 -27.48 -44.09
C PRO A 127 -18.58 -28.24 -44.50
N ASP A 128 -19.60 -28.21 -43.71
CA ASP A 128 -20.98 -28.14 -44.23
C ASP A 128 -22.04 -27.96 -43.10
N PHE A 129 -22.97 -27.12 -43.43
CA PHE A 129 -24.36 -26.99 -42.94
C PHE A 129 -24.72 -25.90 -41.94
N ASP A 130 -25.46 -24.94 -42.52
CA ASP A 130 -26.47 -24.07 -41.92
C ASP A 130 -27.33 -24.72 -40.85
N VAL A 131 -27.47 -24.09 -39.68
CA VAL A 131 -28.74 -24.11 -38.93
C VAL A 131 -28.86 -22.85 -38.05
N HIS A 132 -29.88 -22.06 -38.32
CA HIS A 132 -30.70 -21.17 -37.48
C HIS A 132 -30.18 -20.75 -36.10
N MET A 133 -29.90 -19.43 -35.96
CA MET A 133 -29.92 -18.69 -34.73
C MET A 133 -31.30 -18.77 -34.08
N GLU A 134 -31.41 -19.42 -32.94
CA GLU A 134 -32.38 -19.07 -31.88
C GLU A 134 -31.62 -18.37 -30.77
N ASN A 135 -31.99 -17.10 -30.57
CA ASN A 135 -31.60 -16.29 -29.39
C ASN A 135 -32.03 -16.96 -28.10
N THR A 136 -31.12 -17.59 -27.41
CA THR A 136 -31.28 -17.80 -25.97
C THR A 136 -30.25 -16.88 -25.29
N GLU A 137 -30.81 -15.88 -24.60
CA GLU A 137 -30.09 -15.04 -23.67
C GLU A 137 -29.32 -15.94 -22.69
N LYS A 138 -27.99 -16.04 -22.88
CA LYS A 138 -27.10 -16.62 -21.86
C LYS A 138 -27.04 -15.62 -20.72
N ALA A 139 -27.83 -15.87 -19.68
CA ALA A 139 -27.59 -15.29 -18.38
C ALA A 139 -26.22 -15.81 -17.90
N SER A 140 -25.18 -15.02 -18.12
CA SER A 140 -23.85 -15.31 -17.61
C SER A 140 -23.85 -15.09 -16.11
N TYR A 141 -23.63 -16.16 -15.35
CA TYR A 141 -23.33 -16.12 -13.93
C TYR A 141 -21.93 -15.50 -13.73
N GLN A 142 -21.81 -14.19 -13.85
CA GLN A 142 -20.61 -13.39 -13.56
C GLN A 142 -20.76 -12.59 -12.26
N ALA A 143 -21.62 -13.03 -11.35
CA ALA A 143 -22.05 -12.27 -10.20
C ALA A 143 -20.94 -11.90 -9.16
N PRO A 144 -19.91 -12.70 -8.82
CA PRO A 144 -18.96 -12.30 -7.77
C PRO A 144 -17.94 -11.24 -8.21
N GLU A 145 -17.42 -11.30 -9.43
CA GLU A 145 -16.41 -10.36 -9.91
C GLU A 145 -16.98 -8.98 -10.26
N ASP A 146 -18.17 -8.93 -10.86
CA ASP A 146 -18.87 -7.68 -11.17
C ASP A 146 -19.30 -6.93 -9.91
N GLU A 147 -19.72 -7.64 -8.86
CA GLU A 147 -20.02 -7.03 -7.57
C GLU A 147 -18.78 -6.47 -6.89
N TYR A 148 -17.67 -7.20 -6.93
CA TYR A 148 -16.40 -6.75 -6.37
C TYR A 148 -15.84 -5.54 -7.13
N PHE A 149 -15.82 -5.58 -8.46
CA PHE A 149 -15.45 -4.44 -9.29
C PHE A 149 -16.31 -3.21 -8.99
N THR A 150 -17.63 -3.39 -8.90
CA THR A 150 -18.57 -2.30 -8.58
C THR A 150 -18.27 -1.71 -7.19
N ALA A 151 -17.96 -2.54 -6.21
CA ALA A 151 -17.57 -2.10 -4.88
C ALA A 151 -16.25 -1.31 -4.90
N LEU A 152 -15.26 -1.75 -5.69
CA LEU A 152 -14.00 -1.02 -5.88
C LEU A 152 -14.21 0.35 -6.53
N CYS A 153 -15.16 0.46 -7.46
CA CYS A 153 -15.48 1.72 -8.14
C CYS A 153 -16.30 2.67 -7.26
N GLY A 154 -16.95 2.18 -6.22
CA GLY A 154 -17.86 2.98 -5.37
C GLY A 154 -17.27 4.28 -4.82
N PRO A 155 -16.04 4.31 -4.30
CA PRO A 155 -15.38 5.51 -3.77
C PRO A 155 -14.87 6.50 -4.83
N LEU A 156 -14.86 6.11 -6.11
CA LEU A 156 -14.32 6.93 -7.19
C LEU A 156 -15.24 8.14 -7.51
N PRO A 157 -14.67 9.26 -7.98
CA PRO A 157 -15.44 10.34 -8.56
C PRO A 157 -16.38 9.84 -9.66
N GLU A 158 -17.53 10.50 -9.81
CA GLU A 158 -18.59 10.05 -10.72
C GLU A 158 -18.12 9.88 -12.17
N GLU A 159 -17.25 10.77 -12.64
CA GLU A 159 -16.67 10.71 -13.97
C GLU A 159 -15.81 9.45 -14.16
N MET A 160 -14.86 9.19 -13.26
CA MET A 160 -14.02 7.99 -13.28
C MET A 160 -14.86 6.72 -13.19
N ARG A 161 -15.83 6.70 -12.27
CA ARG A 161 -16.71 5.54 -12.10
C ARG A 161 -17.47 5.20 -13.39
N LYS A 162 -18.05 6.21 -14.07
CA LYS A 162 -18.72 6.01 -15.36
C LYS A 162 -17.76 5.50 -16.42
N ALA A 163 -16.56 6.09 -16.50
CA ALA A 163 -15.54 5.67 -17.43
C ALA A 163 -15.11 4.21 -17.21
N TYR A 164 -14.83 3.81 -15.96
CA TYR A 164 -14.41 2.46 -15.58
C TYR A 164 -15.46 1.41 -15.97
N HIS A 165 -16.74 1.68 -15.76
CA HIS A 165 -17.80 0.78 -16.19
C HIS A 165 -17.93 0.67 -17.72
N SER A 166 -17.41 1.62 -18.48
CA SER A 166 -17.46 1.63 -19.95
C SER A 166 -16.29 0.93 -20.64
N TYR A 167 -15.16 0.65 -19.94
CA TYR A 167 -13.94 0.14 -20.54
C TYR A 167 -13.94 -1.35 -20.90
N GLY A 168 -14.98 -2.09 -20.52
CA GLY A 168 -15.11 -3.51 -20.87
C GLY A 168 -14.42 -4.47 -19.90
N ASN A 169 -14.49 -5.77 -20.22
CA ASN A 169 -14.09 -6.84 -19.30
C ASN A 169 -12.58 -6.93 -19.09
N THR A 170 -11.78 -6.64 -20.14
CA THR A 170 -10.32 -6.62 -20.05
C THR A 170 -9.82 -5.61 -19.02
N PHE A 171 -10.41 -4.40 -19.05
CA PHE A 171 -10.12 -3.39 -18.02
C PHE A 171 -10.56 -3.82 -16.63
N LYS A 172 -11.80 -4.37 -16.50
CA LYS A 172 -12.33 -4.84 -15.20
C LYS A 172 -11.40 -5.87 -14.56
N ALA A 173 -10.97 -6.87 -15.33
CA ALA A 173 -10.04 -7.89 -14.85
C ALA A 173 -8.70 -7.27 -14.41
N GLY A 174 -8.15 -6.35 -15.19
CA GLY A 174 -6.91 -5.65 -14.86
C GLY A 174 -7.04 -4.78 -13.61
N TYR A 175 -8.15 -4.06 -13.44
CA TYR A 175 -8.39 -3.21 -12.27
C TYR A 175 -8.63 -4.03 -11.00
N VAL A 176 -9.33 -5.17 -11.11
CA VAL A 176 -9.49 -6.13 -10.01
C VAL A 176 -8.14 -6.70 -9.60
N ALA A 177 -7.33 -7.18 -10.55
CA ALA A 177 -5.99 -7.69 -10.30
C ALA A 177 -5.09 -6.65 -9.61
N LEU A 178 -5.14 -5.39 -10.07
CA LEU A 178 -4.43 -4.26 -9.45
C LEU A 178 -4.77 -4.10 -7.97
N ASN A 179 -6.06 -4.17 -7.63
CA ASN A 179 -6.54 -4.00 -6.25
C ASN A 179 -6.30 -5.25 -5.38
N GLN A 180 -6.11 -6.41 -5.98
CA GLN A 180 -5.69 -7.64 -5.32
C GLN A 180 -4.17 -7.71 -5.12
N GLY A 181 -3.40 -6.82 -5.79
CA GLY A 181 -1.96 -6.76 -5.74
C GLY A 181 -1.26 -7.68 -6.73
N ASP A 182 -2.01 -8.24 -7.68
CA ASP A 182 -1.45 -8.99 -8.80
C ASP A 182 -1.08 -8.00 -9.91
N PHE A 183 0.08 -7.36 -9.73
CA PHE A 183 0.48 -6.26 -10.60
C PHE A 183 1.00 -6.74 -11.95
N GLU A 184 1.53 -7.96 -12.03
CA GLU A 184 1.93 -8.58 -13.27
C GLU A 184 0.70 -8.78 -14.18
N LEU A 185 -0.35 -9.44 -13.68
CA LEU A 185 -1.61 -9.62 -14.40
C LEU A 185 -2.28 -8.28 -14.70
N ALA A 186 -2.31 -7.37 -13.72
CA ALA A 186 -2.87 -6.03 -13.92
C ALA A 186 -2.17 -5.30 -15.09
N ALA A 187 -0.84 -5.35 -15.15
CA ALA A 187 -0.07 -4.71 -16.22
C ALA A 187 -0.40 -5.29 -17.59
N VAL A 188 -0.53 -6.61 -17.70
CA VAL A 188 -0.91 -7.28 -18.95
C VAL A 188 -2.32 -6.87 -19.39
N LYS A 189 -3.31 -7.05 -18.50
CA LYS A 189 -4.71 -6.76 -18.81
C LYS A 189 -4.95 -5.28 -19.11
N LEU A 190 -4.36 -4.37 -18.33
CA LEU A 190 -4.49 -2.93 -18.55
C LEU A 190 -3.77 -2.47 -19.81
N SER A 191 -2.66 -3.12 -20.23
CA SER A 191 -2.01 -2.84 -21.52
C SER A 191 -2.94 -3.20 -22.69
N HIS A 192 -3.60 -4.36 -22.65
CA HIS A 192 -4.58 -4.73 -23.66
C HIS A 192 -5.81 -3.80 -23.63
N ALA A 193 -6.27 -3.41 -22.43
CA ALA A 193 -7.39 -2.49 -22.30
C ALA A 193 -7.11 -1.10 -22.91
N ILE A 194 -5.87 -0.62 -22.92
CA ILE A 194 -5.47 0.61 -23.63
C ILE A 194 -5.65 0.45 -25.14
N GLU A 195 -5.30 -0.71 -25.70
CA GLU A 195 -5.44 -0.99 -27.13
C GLU A 195 -6.93 -1.04 -27.54
N GLU A 196 -7.77 -1.59 -26.68
CA GLU A 196 -9.23 -1.67 -26.89
C GLU A 196 -9.91 -0.29 -26.74
N ASN A 197 -9.33 0.62 -25.92
CA ASN A 197 -9.92 1.90 -25.55
C ASN A 197 -9.01 3.08 -25.94
N SER A 198 -8.97 3.43 -27.18
CA SER A 198 -8.08 4.45 -27.75
C SER A 198 -8.48 5.91 -27.41
N SER A 199 -9.31 6.15 -26.41
CA SER A 199 -9.69 7.51 -26.00
C SER A 199 -8.51 8.24 -25.36
N PRO A 200 -8.17 9.47 -25.79
CA PRO A 200 -7.11 10.25 -25.17
C PRO A 200 -7.42 10.62 -23.72
N HIS A 201 -8.70 10.76 -23.36
CA HIS A 201 -9.16 11.06 -21.99
C HIS A 201 -9.41 9.79 -21.14
N SER A 202 -8.79 8.66 -21.52
CA SER A 202 -8.92 7.43 -20.76
C SER A 202 -8.14 7.49 -19.44
N PHE A 203 -8.73 6.93 -18.35
CA PHE A 203 -8.03 6.74 -17.08
C PHE A 203 -7.21 5.44 -17.02
N ILE A 204 -7.28 4.57 -18.05
CA ILE A 204 -6.53 3.31 -18.09
C ILE A 204 -5.02 3.52 -17.94
N PRO A 205 -4.39 4.55 -18.57
CA PRO A 205 -2.97 4.84 -18.38
C PRO A 205 -2.57 5.11 -16.93
N LEU A 206 -3.47 5.69 -16.12
CA LEU A 206 -3.23 5.93 -14.70
C LEU A 206 -3.13 4.61 -13.91
N GLU A 207 -4.06 3.70 -14.16
CA GLU A 207 -4.09 2.39 -13.50
C GLU A 207 -2.93 1.49 -13.95
N LEU A 208 -2.59 1.51 -15.25
CA LEU A 208 -1.42 0.80 -15.77
C LEU A 208 -0.11 1.35 -15.17
N ALA A 209 0.00 2.67 -15.05
CA ALA A 209 1.15 3.29 -14.40
C ALA A 209 1.26 2.90 -12.92
N THR A 210 0.13 2.76 -12.23
CA THR A 210 0.09 2.26 -10.86
C THR A 210 0.62 0.81 -10.77
N ALA A 211 0.23 -0.06 -11.71
CA ALA A 211 0.77 -1.41 -11.80
C ALA A 211 2.29 -1.40 -12.04
N TYR A 212 2.77 -0.60 -13.02
CA TYR A 212 4.20 -0.49 -13.31
C TYR A 212 5.01 0.10 -12.15
N LEU A 213 4.47 1.06 -11.42
CA LEU A 213 5.13 1.63 -10.25
C LEU A 213 5.34 0.56 -9.17
N ASN A 214 4.33 -0.25 -8.90
CA ASN A 214 4.44 -1.36 -7.95
C ASN A 214 5.42 -2.45 -8.41
N LEU A 215 5.55 -2.66 -9.72
CA LEU A 215 6.56 -3.53 -10.33
C LEU A 215 7.95 -2.87 -10.43
N GLN A 216 8.14 -1.66 -9.91
CA GLN A 216 9.37 -0.86 -10.01
C GLN A 216 9.81 -0.56 -11.45
N LYS A 217 8.88 -0.63 -12.42
CA LYS A 217 9.09 -0.28 -13.82
C LYS A 217 8.90 1.24 -14.02
N TYR A 218 9.76 2.02 -13.36
CA TYR A 218 9.61 3.48 -13.22
C TYR A 218 9.59 4.22 -14.57
N ASP A 219 10.41 3.82 -15.54
CA ASP A 219 10.45 4.46 -16.86
C ASP A 219 9.13 4.30 -17.61
N GLN A 220 8.53 3.12 -17.55
CA GLN A 220 7.24 2.82 -18.18
C GLN A 220 6.10 3.58 -17.51
N ALA A 221 6.05 3.58 -16.18
CA ALA A 221 5.08 4.34 -15.41
C ALA A 221 5.19 5.84 -15.69
N HIS A 222 6.41 6.39 -15.68
CA HIS A 222 6.67 7.80 -15.96
C HIS A 222 6.19 8.21 -17.35
N ALA A 223 6.47 7.39 -18.39
CA ALA A 223 6.05 7.69 -19.77
C ALA A 223 4.51 7.77 -19.88
N LEU A 224 3.78 6.85 -19.27
CA LEU A 224 2.31 6.83 -19.23
C LEU A 224 1.76 8.05 -18.48
N LEU A 225 2.25 8.32 -17.27
CA LEU A 225 1.77 9.42 -16.44
C LEU A 225 2.05 10.78 -17.04
N LYS A 226 3.20 10.95 -17.70
CA LYS A 226 3.53 12.18 -18.44
C LYS A 226 2.56 12.45 -19.60
N GLY A 227 2.09 11.40 -20.27
CA GLY A 227 1.00 11.50 -21.24
C GLY A 227 -0.33 11.83 -20.57
N PHE A 228 -0.64 11.10 -19.50
CA PHE A 228 -1.90 11.21 -18.78
C PHE A 228 -2.15 12.61 -18.20
N ILE A 229 -1.18 13.24 -17.54
CA ILE A 229 -1.38 14.59 -16.96
C ILE A 229 -1.53 15.70 -18.01
N LYS A 230 -1.18 15.47 -19.27
CA LYS A 230 -1.46 16.44 -20.35
C LYS A 230 -2.94 16.47 -20.71
N GLU A 231 -3.60 15.32 -20.64
CA GLU A 231 -5.03 15.16 -20.92
C GLU A 231 -5.89 15.40 -19.68
N HIS A 232 -5.30 15.18 -18.49
CA HIS A 232 -5.93 15.35 -17.17
C HIS A 232 -5.05 16.26 -16.27
N PRO A 233 -4.92 17.57 -16.59
CA PRO A 233 -4.00 18.46 -15.88
C PRO A 233 -4.42 18.76 -14.43
N ASP A 234 -5.64 18.45 -14.05
CA ASP A 234 -6.21 18.56 -12.70
C ASP A 234 -6.11 17.27 -11.88
N SER A 235 -5.58 16.20 -12.46
CA SER A 235 -5.47 14.90 -11.78
C SER A 235 -4.43 14.89 -10.68
N ILE A 236 -4.86 15.14 -9.44
CA ILE A 236 -4.00 15.04 -8.25
C ILE A 236 -3.33 13.68 -8.14
N GLN A 237 -4.03 12.60 -8.51
CA GLN A 237 -3.49 11.24 -8.47
C GLN A 237 -2.34 11.06 -9.48
N GLY A 238 -2.45 11.65 -10.67
CA GLY A 238 -1.37 11.63 -11.67
C GLY A 238 -0.11 12.33 -11.16
N TYR A 239 -0.26 13.51 -10.54
CA TYR A 239 0.87 14.22 -9.91
C TYR A 239 1.47 13.43 -8.75
N HIS A 240 0.65 12.81 -7.93
CA HIS A 240 1.10 11.99 -6.81
C HIS A 240 1.98 10.83 -7.27
N LEU A 241 1.51 10.03 -8.23
CA LEU A 241 2.27 8.89 -8.76
C LEU A 241 3.59 9.32 -9.43
N LEU A 242 3.60 10.46 -10.13
CA LEU A 242 4.85 11.01 -10.68
C LEU A 242 5.81 11.44 -9.58
N CYS A 243 5.31 12.06 -8.51
CA CYS A 243 6.14 12.41 -7.36
C CYS A 243 6.73 11.16 -6.68
N GLU A 244 5.95 10.09 -6.54
CA GLU A 244 6.45 8.80 -6.00
C GLU A 244 7.61 8.26 -6.85
N ILE A 245 7.48 8.27 -8.19
CA ILE A 245 8.57 7.87 -9.08
C ILE A 245 9.81 8.73 -8.83
N PHE A 246 9.66 10.05 -8.81
CA PHE A 246 10.78 10.96 -8.58
C PHE A 246 11.41 10.81 -7.19
N TRP A 247 10.63 10.47 -6.16
CA TRP A 247 11.18 10.21 -4.83
C TRP A 247 11.97 8.90 -4.79
N GLU A 248 11.48 7.84 -5.43
CA GLU A 248 12.19 6.56 -5.51
C GLU A 248 13.48 6.67 -6.34
N THR A 249 13.45 7.44 -7.43
CA THR A 249 14.62 7.72 -8.27
C THR A 249 15.54 8.83 -7.71
N LYS A 250 15.12 9.48 -6.59
CA LYS A 250 15.81 10.61 -5.93
C LYS A 250 15.92 11.87 -6.80
N GLU A 251 14.99 12.03 -7.72
CA GLU A 251 14.91 13.18 -8.62
C GLU A 251 14.01 14.30 -8.05
N PHE A 252 14.27 14.70 -6.80
CA PHE A 252 13.42 15.63 -6.03
C PHE A 252 13.20 16.97 -6.71
N ASP A 253 14.19 17.49 -7.44
CA ASP A 253 14.05 18.74 -8.18
C ASP A 253 13.06 18.61 -9.35
N GLN A 254 12.93 17.42 -9.94
CA GLN A 254 11.95 17.16 -10.97
C GLN A 254 10.53 17.08 -10.38
N ALA A 255 10.37 16.42 -9.23
CA ALA A 255 9.11 16.43 -8.49
C ALA A 255 8.69 17.87 -8.14
N HIS A 256 9.62 18.67 -7.64
CA HIS A 256 9.34 20.08 -7.28
C HIS A 256 8.90 20.91 -8.51
N LYS A 257 9.61 20.80 -9.63
CA LYS A 257 9.26 21.47 -10.88
C LYS A 257 7.90 21.02 -11.42
N LEU A 258 7.63 19.72 -11.36
CA LEU A 258 6.34 19.16 -11.77
C LEU A 258 5.19 19.80 -10.98
N LEU A 259 5.31 19.84 -9.65
CA LEU A 259 4.26 20.41 -8.78
C LEU A 259 4.06 21.92 -8.95
N LEU A 260 5.10 22.67 -9.36
CA LEU A 260 4.98 24.08 -9.72
C LEU A 260 4.33 24.28 -11.11
N SER A 261 4.28 23.25 -11.95
CA SER A 261 3.63 23.30 -13.26
C SER A 261 2.15 22.91 -13.26
N CYS A 262 1.58 22.59 -12.09
CA CYS A 262 0.16 22.34 -11.93
C CYS A 262 -0.67 23.57 -12.34
N PRO A 263 -1.93 23.39 -12.76
CA PRO A 263 -2.85 24.50 -12.96
C PRO A 263 -2.91 25.43 -11.75
N GLU A 264 -2.96 26.73 -12.00
CA GLU A 264 -2.94 27.76 -10.94
C GLU A 264 -4.02 27.54 -9.87
N GLU A 265 -5.19 27.07 -10.30
CA GLU A 265 -6.34 26.74 -9.44
C GLU A 265 -6.05 25.59 -8.47
N SER A 266 -5.09 24.71 -8.81
CA SER A 266 -4.71 23.56 -7.99
C SER A 266 -3.51 23.81 -7.09
N LEU A 267 -2.70 24.85 -7.37
CA LEU A 267 -1.43 25.11 -6.67
C LEU A 267 -1.62 25.29 -5.16
N ASP A 268 -2.68 26.00 -4.73
CA ASP A 268 -2.96 26.24 -3.32
C ASP A 268 -3.82 25.15 -2.66
N SER A 269 -4.19 24.11 -3.43
CA SER A 269 -4.97 23.01 -2.87
C SER A 269 -4.17 22.20 -1.86
N LEU A 270 -4.83 21.72 -0.81
CA LEU A 270 -4.22 20.88 0.23
C LEU A 270 -3.41 19.71 -0.34
N PRO A 271 -3.92 18.92 -1.32
CA PRO A 271 -3.15 17.79 -1.86
C PRO A 271 -1.84 18.20 -2.51
N ILE A 272 -1.84 19.29 -3.30
CA ILE A 272 -0.60 19.78 -3.96
C ILE A 272 0.37 20.34 -2.94
N GLN A 273 -0.09 21.09 -1.94
CA GLN A 273 0.77 21.61 -0.88
C GLN A 273 1.38 20.49 -0.05
N LEU A 274 0.64 19.40 0.23
CA LEU A 274 1.18 18.20 0.86
C LEU A 274 2.25 17.53 0.01
N LEU A 275 2.02 17.34 -1.29
CA LEU A 275 3.01 16.77 -2.19
C LEU A 275 4.29 17.62 -2.27
N ARG A 276 4.14 18.96 -2.28
CA ARG A 276 5.28 19.90 -2.25
C ARG A 276 6.06 19.78 -0.94
N GLY A 277 5.37 19.80 0.19
CA GLY A 277 5.98 19.67 1.50
C GLY A 277 6.67 18.31 1.69
N GLU A 278 6.04 17.21 1.28
CA GLU A 278 6.66 15.88 1.33
C GLU A 278 7.87 15.78 0.39
N THR A 279 7.80 16.38 -0.82
CA THR A 279 8.96 16.45 -1.74
C THR A 279 10.14 17.18 -1.10
N LEU A 280 9.90 18.32 -0.44
CA LEU A 280 10.93 19.04 0.29
C LEU A 280 11.50 18.22 1.47
N PHE A 281 10.62 17.51 2.19
CA PHE A 281 11.02 16.65 3.28
C PHE A 281 11.90 15.48 2.80
N GLN A 282 11.51 14.79 1.72
CA GLN A 282 12.29 13.69 1.13
C GLN A 282 13.63 14.18 0.57
N ALA A 283 13.65 15.39 0.03
CA ALA A 283 14.89 16.07 -0.39
C ALA A 283 15.78 16.54 0.77
N LYS A 284 15.35 16.34 2.03
CA LYS A 284 16.00 16.85 3.26
C LYS A 284 16.10 18.37 3.34
N ARG A 285 15.26 19.09 2.59
CA ARG A 285 15.12 20.56 2.60
C ARG A 285 14.15 20.96 3.71
N TYR A 286 14.46 20.57 4.95
CA TYR A 286 13.56 20.64 6.08
C TYR A 286 13.10 22.06 6.43
N GLN A 287 13.98 23.07 6.32
CA GLN A 287 13.63 24.47 6.59
C GLN A 287 12.60 24.99 5.60
N GLU A 288 12.69 24.58 4.33
CA GLU A 288 11.73 24.98 3.31
C GLU A 288 10.39 24.23 3.49
N ALA A 289 10.45 22.96 3.93
CA ALA A 289 9.23 22.23 4.29
C ALA A 289 8.54 22.84 5.52
N GLU A 290 9.30 23.29 6.53
CA GLU A 290 8.78 24.04 7.68
C GLU A 290 8.07 25.32 7.23
N SER A 291 8.75 26.15 6.42
CA SER A 291 8.15 27.42 5.91
C SER A 291 6.86 27.16 5.15
N LEU A 292 6.87 26.20 4.22
CA LEU A 292 5.68 25.85 3.44
C LEU A 292 4.50 25.44 4.33
N CYS A 293 4.75 24.59 5.35
CA CYS A 293 3.70 24.17 6.26
C CYS A 293 3.14 25.32 7.10
N LEU A 294 4.02 26.21 7.60
CA LEU A 294 3.61 27.37 8.39
C LEU A 294 2.81 28.36 7.53
N ASP A 295 3.29 28.66 6.32
CA ASP A 295 2.60 29.57 5.38
C ASP A 295 1.19 29.05 5.04
N TYR A 296 1.05 27.73 4.84
CA TYR A 296 -0.24 27.11 4.59
C TYR A 296 -1.18 27.22 5.80
N LEU A 297 -0.71 26.87 7.00
CA LEU A 297 -1.52 26.94 8.23
C LEU A 297 -1.93 28.37 8.55
N GLU A 298 -1.10 29.38 8.24
CA GLU A 298 -1.43 30.79 8.42
C GLU A 298 -2.48 31.28 7.42
N SER A 299 -2.35 30.91 6.15
CA SER A 299 -3.21 31.39 5.07
C SER A 299 -4.55 30.66 4.95
N SER A 300 -4.52 29.33 5.12
CA SER A 300 -5.67 28.43 4.87
C SER A 300 -6.33 27.94 6.16
N GLY A 301 -5.71 28.21 7.31
CA GLY A 301 -6.16 27.73 8.61
C GLY A 301 -5.63 26.34 8.97
N TRP A 302 -6.09 25.84 10.11
CA TRP A 302 -5.62 24.56 10.65
C TRP A 302 -6.01 23.37 9.77
N ASP A 303 -4.99 22.56 9.42
CA ASP A 303 -5.16 21.27 8.79
C ASP A 303 -4.27 20.22 9.47
N GLU A 304 -4.86 19.10 9.91
CA GLU A 304 -4.15 18.05 10.63
C GLU A 304 -3.05 17.40 9.80
N THR A 305 -3.21 17.29 8.49
CA THR A 305 -2.25 16.61 7.61
C THR A 305 -0.98 17.44 7.42
N ILE A 306 -1.16 18.75 7.23
CA ILE A 306 -0.04 19.70 7.20
C ILE A 306 0.63 19.79 8.56
N ALA A 307 -0.12 19.81 9.65
CA ALA A 307 0.43 19.80 11.01
C ALA A 307 1.25 18.53 11.28
N ARG A 308 0.81 17.37 10.81
CA ARG A 308 1.60 16.11 10.90
C ARG A 308 2.92 16.19 10.12
N LEU A 309 2.90 16.78 8.93
CA LEU A 309 4.11 17.00 8.15
C LEU A 309 5.06 17.98 8.85
N LEU A 310 4.51 19.06 9.41
CA LEU A 310 5.27 20.03 10.19
C LEU A 310 5.93 19.39 11.43
N ALA A 311 5.19 18.59 12.19
CA ALA A 311 5.71 17.89 13.35
C ALA A 311 6.86 16.93 12.98
N LYS A 312 6.68 16.16 11.90
CA LYS A 312 7.70 15.28 11.32
C LYS A 312 8.94 16.08 10.88
N THR A 313 8.72 17.26 10.30
CA THR A 313 9.80 18.17 9.88
C THR A 313 10.58 18.71 11.06
N TYR A 314 9.91 19.11 12.14
CA TYR A 314 10.57 19.53 13.38
C TYR A 314 11.40 18.40 14.02
N GLU A 315 10.91 17.16 13.98
CA GLU A 315 11.70 16.02 14.45
C GLU A 315 12.99 15.84 13.62
N ALA A 316 12.89 15.98 12.29
CA ALA A 316 14.05 15.89 11.40
C ALA A 316 15.05 17.05 11.59
N LEU A 317 14.57 18.21 12.04
CA LEU A 317 15.38 19.36 12.44
C LEU A 317 15.93 19.25 13.87
N PHE A 318 15.60 18.19 14.62
CA PHE A 318 15.92 18.01 16.04
C PHE A 318 15.26 19.05 16.96
N GLU A 319 14.21 19.74 16.51
CA GLU A 319 13.45 20.73 17.26
C GLU A 319 12.32 20.05 18.07
N LYS A 320 12.71 19.19 19.00
CA LYS A 320 11.81 18.30 19.74
C LYS A 320 10.68 19.03 20.47
N GLU A 321 10.91 20.22 20.98
CA GLU A 321 9.91 21.01 21.69
C GLU A 321 8.81 21.48 20.75
N LYS A 322 9.18 22.00 19.57
CA LYS A 322 8.22 22.41 18.55
C LYS A 322 7.42 21.19 18.04
N ALA A 323 8.08 20.06 17.74
CA ALA A 323 7.40 18.83 17.33
C ALA A 323 6.37 18.37 18.37
N ARG A 324 6.75 18.35 19.67
CA ARG A 324 5.86 18.02 20.77
C ARG A 324 4.64 18.95 20.82
N ASP A 325 4.86 20.25 20.67
CA ASP A 325 3.78 21.24 20.78
C ASP A 325 2.77 21.07 19.63
N VAL A 326 3.24 20.81 18.40
CA VAL A 326 2.37 20.51 17.25
C VAL A 326 1.60 19.19 17.45
N TYR A 327 2.24 18.11 17.90
CA TYR A 327 1.52 16.88 18.22
C TYR A 327 0.48 17.09 19.35
N GLY A 328 0.81 17.91 20.34
CA GLY A 328 -0.12 18.29 21.41
C GLY A 328 -1.33 19.06 20.88
N GLU A 329 -1.14 19.92 19.89
CA GLU A 329 -2.22 20.65 19.23
C GLU A 329 -3.13 19.71 18.42
N ILE A 330 -2.55 18.80 17.63
CA ILE A 330 -3.31 17.75 16.92
C ILE A 330 -4.19 16.98 17.91
N MET A 331 -3.63 16.56 19.05
CA MET A 331 -4.38 15.85 20.10
C MET A 331 -5.48 16.72 20.73
N GLY A 332 -5.23 18.02 20.87
CA GLY A 332 -6.17 18.99 21.42
C GLY A 332 -7.41 19.17 20.54
N GLN A 333 -7.22 19.29 19.23
CA GLN A 333 -8.29 19.45 18.26
C GLN A 333 -9.22 18.23 18.19
N CYS A 334 -8.68 17.02 18.37
CA CYS A 334 -9.46 15.78 18.34
C CYS A 334 -10.31 15.53 19.60
N ARG A 335 -10.05 16.22 20.74
CA ARG A 335 -10.80 16.02 22.01
C ARG A 335 -12.27 16.42 21.93
N GLY A 336 -12.66 17.21 20.94
CA GLY A 336 -14.04 17.75 20.80
C GLY A 336 -14.97 16.96 19.89
N CYS A 337 -14.47 16.10 19.01
CA CYS A 337 -15.24 15.51 17.92
C CYS A 337 -15.55 14.00 18.07
N GLY A 338 -15.15 13.36 19.15
CA GLY A 338 -15.34 11.89 19.36
C GLY A 338 -14.54 11.00 18.40
N VAL A 339 -13.66 11.59 17.60
CA VAL A 339 -12.78 10.85 16.69
C VAL A 339 -11.62 10.25 17.51
N ARG A 340 -11.33 8.97 17.29
CA ARG A 340 -10.21 8.30 17.93
C ARG A 340 -8.89 8.90 17.43
N ILE A 341 -8.09 9.41 18.37
CA ILE A 341 -6.76 9.95 18.07
C ILE A 341 -5.87 8.82 17.55
N ASP A 342 -5.13 9.10 16.49
CA ASP A 342 -4.17 8.17 15.89
C ASP A 342 -3.13 7.73 16.93
N THR A 343 -2.93 6.41 17.04
CA THR A 343 -1.99 5.78 17.98
C THR A 343 -0.56 6.30 17.78
N PHE A 344 -0.15 6.55 16.54
CA PHE A 344 1.17 7.13 16.24
C PHE A 344 1.33 8.54 16.84
N ILE A 345 0.32 9.41 16.70
CA ILE A 345 0.35 10.77 17.27
C ILE A 345 0.46 10.72 18.79
N LYS A 346 -0.35 9.86 19.44
CA LYS A 346 -0.28 9.65 20.90
C LYS A 346 1.11 9.22 21.33
N GLN A 347 1.68 8.25 20.65
CA GLN A 347 3.00 7.71 20.95
C GLN A 347 4.07 8.79 20.79
N ARG A 348 4.10 9.51 19.65
CA ARG A 348 5.13 10.53 19.41
C ARG A 348 5.05 11.66 20.44
N TYR A 349 3.84 12.13 20.76
CA TYR A 349 3.64 13.13 21.81
C TYR A 349 4.13 12.64 23.17
N ALA A 350 3.71 11.44 23.58
CA ALA A 350 4.12 10.85 24.85
C ALA A 350 5.63 10.65 24.94
N ASP A 351 6.28 10.17 23.87
CA ASP A 351 7.71 9.96 23.82
C ASP A 351 8.50 11.28 23.90
N LEU A 352 8.08 12.32 23.17
CA LEU A 352 8.71 13.63 23.24
C LEU A 352 8.54 14.30 24.62
N CYS A 353 7.37 14.15 25.25
CA CYS A 353 7.16 14.59 26.63
C CYS A 353 8.06 13.82 27.61
N PHE A 354 8.15 12.51 27.46
CA PHE A 354 8.99 11.66 28.28
C PHE A 354 10.48 12.02 28.15
N GLU A 355 10.96 12.22 26.92
CA GLU A 355 12.36 12.61 26.63
C GLU A 355 12.70 13.98 27.21
N SER A 356 11.71 14.90 27.29
CA SER A 356 11.88 16.20 27.95
C SER A 356 11.76 16.17 29.48
N GLY A 357 11.63 14.96 30.07
CA GLY A 357 11.52 14.79 31.53
C GLY A 357 10.13 15.13 32.07
N LYS A 358 9.11 15.25 31.25
CA LYS A 358 7.72 15.47 31.69
C LYS A 358 7.08 14.15 32.10
N TYR A 359 7.10 13.86 33.40
CA TYR A 359 6.56 12.61 33.97
C TYR A 359 5.24 12.87 34.70
N SER A 360 4.28 13.50 33.98
CA SER A 360 2.96 13.82 34.56
C SER A 360 2.02 12.61 34.50
N THR A 361 0.91 12.70 35.26
CA THR A 361 -0.17 11.70 35.20
C THR A 361 -0.77 11.57 33.81
N ASP A 362 -0.94 12.67 33.09
CA ASP A 362 -1.48 12.66 31.72
C ASP A 362 -0.61 11.82 30.78
N ILE A 363 0.72 11.93 30.88
CA ILE A 363 1.64 11.12 30.09
C ILE A 363 1.60 9.64 30.50
N LEU A 364 1.43 9.37 31.79
CA LEU A 364 1.21 8.02 32.27
C LEU A 364 -0.07 7.40 31.68
N GLU A 365 -1.18 8.15 31.70
CA GLU A 365 -2.45 7.71 31.11
C GLU A 365 -2.34 7.45 29.60
N LEU A 366 -1.59 8.28 28.88
CA LEU A 366 -1.34 8.05 27.46
C LEU A 366 -0.61 6.72 27.22
N TYR A 367 0.45 6.42 27.98
CA TYR A 367 1.13 5.13 27.83
C TYR A 367 0.25 3.95 28.25
N LEU A 368 -0.61 4.11 29.26
CA LEU A 368 -1.59 3.08 29.63
C LEU A 368 -2.62 2.83 28.51
N SER A 369 -3.08 3.89 27.82
CA SER A 369 -3.93 3.77 26.64
C SER A 369 -3.20 3.05 25.50
N LEU A 370 -1.94 3.42 25.23
CA LEU A 370 -1.10 2.80 24.18
C LEU A 370 -0.87 1.31 24.43
N VAL A 371 -0.74 0.87 25.68
CA VAL A 371 -0.65 -0.57 26.04
C VAL A 371 -1.86 -1.36 25.53
N GLN A 372 -3.04 -0.74 25.46
CA GLN A 372 -4.25 -1.40 24.96
C GLN A 372 -4.41 -1.27 23.44
N GLU A 373 -3.99 -0.15 22.90
CA GLU A 373 -4.20 0.20 21.47
C GLU A 373 -3.11 -0.38 20.55
N ASP A 374 -1.91 -0.60 21.09
CA ASP A 374 -0.73 -1.12 20.36
C ASP A 374 -0.11 -2.28 21.16
N PRO A 375 -0.69 -3.48 21.04
CA PRO A 375 -0.26 -4.66 21.80
C PRO A 375 1.19 -5.08 21.54
N ASP A 376 1.72 -4.80 20.35
CA ASP A 376 3.04 -5.26 19.93
C ASP A 376 4.15 -4.50 20.66
N ASN A 377 3.91 -3.25 21.02
CA ASN A 377 4.85 -2.39 21.74
C ASN A 377 4.65 -2.34 23.27
N LYS A 378 3.81 -3.22 23.84
CA LYS A 378 3.51 -3.24 25.29
C LYS A 378 4.75 -3.22 26.18
N ALA A 379 5.78 -4.00 25.85
CA ALA A 379 7.00 -4.07 26.64
C ALA A 379 7.72 -2.72 26.69
N HIS A 380 7.73 -1.97 25.58
CA HIS A 380 8.27 -0.63 25.48
C HIS A 380 7.50 0.33 26.39
N TYR A 381 6.18 0.34 26.28
CA TYR A 381 5.32 1.21 27.07
C TYR A 381 5.40 0.91 28.58
N TYR A 382 5.44 -0.36 28.98
CA TYR A 382 5.63 -0.73 30.40
C TYR A 382 6.97 -0.23 30.97
N ASN A 383 8.04 -0.21 30.18
CA ASN A 383 9.31 0.38 30.60
C ASN A 383 9.20 1.90 30.82
N LYS A 384 8.45 2.61 29.95
CA LYS A 384 8.21 4.05 30.11
C LYS A 384 7.37 4.34 31.35
N ILE A 385 6.28 3.58 31.55
CA ILE A 385 5.41 3.66 32.73
C ILE A 385 6.20 3.42 34.02
N SER A 386 7.05 2.38 34.04
CA SER A 386 7.92 2.09 35.19
C SER A 386 8.81 3.27 35.55
N LYS A 387 9.45 3.90 34.54
CA LYS A 387 10.33 5.06 34.79
C LYS A 387 9.56 6.29 35.25
N ILE A 388 8.33 6.50 34.76
CA ILE A 388 7.46 7.60 35.27
C ILE A 388 7.13 7.38 36.70
N HIS A 389 6.70 6.16 37.12
CA HIS A 389 6.42 5.84 38.51
C HIS A 389 7.64 6.00 39.41
N SER A 390 8.83 5.58 38.97
CA SER A 390 10.06 5.78 39.74
C SER A 390 10.37 7.27 39.89
N ALA A 391 10.21 8.09 38.86
CA ALA A 391 10.40 9.54 38.94
C ALA A 391 9.40 10.23 39.84
N GLN A 392 8.20 9.67 40.01
CA GLN A 392 7.16 10.13 40.93
C GLN A 392 7.34 9.59 42.37
N GLY A 393 8.38 8.80 42.63
CA GLY A 393 8.65 8.18 43.94
C GLY A 393 7.80 6.95 44.27
N ASN A 394 7.06 6.42 43.30
CA ASN A 394 6.23 5.24 43.44
C ASN A 394 6.99 3.96 43.04
N GLU A 395 7.98 3.60 43.84
CA GLU A 395 8.89 2.48 43.59
C GLU A 395 8.18 1.11 43.50
N GLN A 396 7.06 0.93 44.20
CA GLN A 396 6.31 -0.31 44.16
C GLN A 396 5.69 -0.55 42.73
N GLU A 397 5.01 0.45 42.22
CA GLU A 397 4.42 0.38 40.88
C GLU A 397 5.52 0.37 39.81
N ALA A 398 6.60 1.11 40.00
CA ALA A 398 7.75 1.08 39.08
C ALA A 398 8.27 -0.35 38.90
N ARG A 399 8.49 -1.10 39.97
CA ARG A 399 8.94 -2.50 39.94
C ARG A 399 7.88 -3.41 39.30
N ARG A 400 6.59 -3.19 39.56
CA ARG A 400 5.49 -3.95 39.00
C ARG A 400 5.49 -3.86 37.44
N TYR A 401 5.55 -2.65 36.90
CA TYR A 401 5.57 -2.45 35.44
C TYR A 401 6.88 -2.92 34.82
N GLN A 402 8.01 -2.84 35.53
CA GLN A 402 9.26 -3.42 35.06
C GLN A 402 9.18 -4.94 34.91
N LEU A 403 8.52 -5.63 35.85
CA LEU A 403 8.28 -7.07 35.75
C LEU A 403 7.37 -7.43 34.59
N PHE A 404 6.34 -6.63 34.29
CA PHE A 404 5.50 -6.83 33.10
C PHE A 404 6.30 -6.71 31.82
N ALA A 405 7.17 -5.71 31.69
CA ALA A 405 8.03 -5.53 30.55
C ALA A 405 8.99 -6.73 30.34
N HIS A 406 9.59 -7.24 31.42
CA HIS A 406 10.47 -8.41 31.36
C HIS A 406 9.73 -9.68 30.94
N LYS A 407 8.57 -9.96 31.52
CA LYS A 407 7.77 -11.15 31.15
C LYS A 407 7.41 -11.20 29.68
N LEU A 408 7.11 -10.06 29.07
CA LEU A 408 6.79 -10.01 27.64
C LEU A 408 8.03 -10.25 26.77
N LYS A 409 9.21 -9.78 27.17
CA LYS A 409 10.47 -10.05 26.46
C LYS A 409 10.86 -11.52 26.55
N ASP A 410 10.71 -12.15 27.71
CA ASP A 410 11.05 -13.56 27.94
C ASP A 410 10.10 -14.50 27.18
N ASN A 411 8.81 -14.15 27.09
CA ASN A 411 7.84 -14.90 26.29
C ASN A 411 8.09 -14.76 24.79
N GLY A 412 8.50 -13.59 24.32
CA GLY A 412 8.90 -13.37 22.93
C GLY A 412 10.17 -14.13 22.53
N GLN A 413 11.10 -14.36 23.46
CA GLN A 413 12.29 -15.20 23.22
C GLN A 413 11.97 -16.69 23.22
N LYS A 414 11.09 -17.17 24.11
CA LYS A 414 10.69 -18.59 24.17
C LYS A 414 9.90 -19.04 22.94
N HIS A 415 9.14 -18.17 22.30
CA HIS A 415 8.51 -18.47 21.01
C HIS A 415 9.50 -18.51 19.86
N LYS A 416 10.67 -17.85 19.98
CA LYS A 416 11.75 -17.92 18.97
C LYS A 416 12.61 -19.18 19.12
N ASP A 417 12.78 -19.71 20.33
CA ASP A 417 13.60 -20.89 20.61
C ASP A 417 12.82 -22.22 20.58
N GLY A 418 11.50 -22.19 20.42
CA GLY A 418 10.61 -23.35 20.42
C GLY A 418 10.22 -23.89 19.04
N THR A 419 10.74 -23.32 17.97
CA THR A 419 10.57 -23.79 16.58
C THR A 419 11.91 -24.27 16.03
N HIS A 420 12.33 -25.42 16.54
CA HIS A 420 13.35 -26.27 15.91
C HIS A 420 12.73 -27.63 15.59
#